data_86b1bfdd04100049b54b41c93b3a2114
#
_entry.id   86b1bfdd04100049b54b41c93b3a2114
#
_cell.length_a   1.000
_cell.length_b   1.000
_cell.length_c   1.000
_cell.angle_alpha   90.00
_cell.angle_beta   90.00
_cell.angle_gamma   90.00
#
_symmetry.space_group_name_H-M   'P 1'
#
loop_
_entity.id
_entity.type
_entity.pdbx_description
1 polymer ?
#
loop_
_entity_poly.entity_id
_entity_poly.type
_entity_poly.pdbx_seq_one_letter_code
_entity_poly.pdbx_strand_id
1 'polypeptide(L)'
;MYDVIVIGAGPAGMTAALYASRSNLSVAMIEQGAPGGQMNNTAEVENYPGFDSIMGPDLAYKMYEGVTKFGTENVYGIVQDIKDHGNYKEVICEDQSYK
;
A
#
# COMPACT_ATOMS: atom_id res chain seq x y z
N MET A 1 2.75 5.90 16.24
CA MET A 1 2.35 4.48 16.16
C MET A 1 1.13 4.34 15.27
N TYR A 2 1.14 3.37 14.38
CA TYR A 2 0.03 3.12 13.47
C TYR A 2 -0.87 2.02 13.99
N ASP A 3 -2.14 2.07 13.64
CA ASP A 3 -3.05 0.95 13.91
C ASP A 3 -2.78 -0.22 12.97
N VAL A 4 -2.46 0.10 11.70
CA VAL A 4 -2.19 -0.89 10.65
C VAL A 4 -1.00 -0.44 9.82
N ILE A 5 -0.09 -1.34 9.55
CA ILE A 5 0.98 -1.13 8.58
C ILE A 5 0.82 -2.18 7.48
N VAL A 6 0.64 -1.71 6.24
CA VAL A 6 0.52 -2.57 5.07
C VAL A 6 1.88 -2.63 4.38
N ILE A 7 2.37 -3.83 4.16
CA ILE A 7 3.66 -4.03 3.49
C ILE A 7 3.39 -4.40 2.04
N GLY A 8 3.81 -3.52 1.15
CA GLY A 8 3.57 -3.65 -0.27
C GLY A 8 2.37 -2.85 -0.74
N ALA A 9 2.54 -2.08 -1.79
CA ALA A 9 1.50 -1.23 -2.35
C ALA A 9 1.03 -1.71 -3.73
N GLY A 10 0.91 -3.01 -3.90
CA GLY A 10 0.20 -3.61 -5.03
C GLY A 10 -1.31 -3.49 -4.83
N PRO A 11 -2.12 -4.04 -5.74
CA PRO A 11 -3.58 -3.94 -5.64
C PRO A 11 -4.15 -4.46 -4.31
N ALA A 12 -3.64 -5.59 -3.82
CA ALA A 12 -4.12 -6.17 -2.57
C ALA A 12 -3.77 -5.27 -1.37
N GLY A 13 -2.53 -4.77 -1.32
CA GLY A 13 -2.09 -3.88 -0.24
C GLY A 13 -2.85 -2.56 -0.24
N MET A 14 -3.02 -1.96 -1.41
CA MET A 14 -3.79 -0.72 -1.53
C MET A 14 -5.25 -0.90 -1.13
N THR A 15 -5.85 -2.05 -1.48
CA THR A 15 -7.23 -2.35 -1.09
C THR A 15 -7.35 -2.50 0.43
N ALA A 16 -6.42 -3.22 1.05
CA ALA A 16 -6.41 -3.37 2.52
C ALA A 16 -6.26 -2.01 3.21
N ALA A 17 -5.34 -1.17 2.73
CA ALA A 17 -5.11 0.16 3.27
C ALA A 17 -6.34 1.05 3.11
N LEU A 18 -7.02 0.97 1.98
CA LEU A 18 -8.24 1.75 1.73
C LEU A 18 -9.31 1.43 2.77
N TYR A 19 -9.60 0.15 2.98
CA TYR A 19 -10.65 -0.24 3.94
C TYR A 19 -10.27 0.10 5.37
N ALA A 20 -9.01 -0.09 5.75
CA ALA A 20 -8.54 0.29 7.09
C ALA A 20 -8.67 1.81 7.31
N SER A 21 -8.26 2.62 6.33
CA SER A 21 -8.36 4.07 6.41
C SER A 21 -9.81 4.55 6.49
N ARG A 22 -10.71 3.92 5.74
CA ARG A 22 -12.13 4.25 5.79
C ARG A 22 -12.77 3.90 7.13
N SER A 23 -12.14 3.02 7.89
CA SER A 23 -12.58 2.65 9.24
C SER A 23 -12.00 3.57 10.32
N ASN A 24 -11.42 4.70 9.93
CA ASN A 24 -10.80 5.69 10.82
C ASN A 24 -9.58 5.17 11.58
N LEU A 25 -8.91 4.18 11.05
CA LEU A 25 -7.64 3.70 11.59
C LEU A 25 -6.48 4.52 11.01
N SER A 26 -5.40 4.64 11.77
CA SER A 26 -4.17 5.24 11.25
C SER A 26 -3.40 4.16 10.49
N VAL A 27 -3.11 4.42 9.22
CA VAL A 27 -2.56 3.42 8.31
C VAL A 27 -1.32 3.96 7.62
N ALA A 28 -0.25 3.17 7.63
CA ALA A 28 0.91 3.39 6.77
C ALA A 28 0.99 2.24 5.77
N MET A 29 1.39 2.58 4.55
CA MET A 29 1.63 1.63 3.48
C MET A 29 3.09 1.76 3.07
N ILE A 30 3.87 0.70 3.25
CA ILE A 30 5.32 0.72 2.98
C ILE A 30 5.58 0.01 1.66
N GLU A 31 6.21 0.70 0.74
CA GLU A 31 6.51 0.19 -0.59
C GLU A 31 7.95 0.50 -0.96
N GLN A 32 8.67 -0.47 -1.52
CA GLN A 32 10.06 -0.30 -1.95
C GLN A 32 10.19 0.25 -3.38
N GLY A 33 9.11 0.32 -4.11
CA GLY A 33 9.08 0.86 -5.47
C GLY A 33 7.91 1.81 -5.64
N ALA A 34 7.41 1.93 -6.86
CA ALA A 34 6.23 2.74 -7.15
C ALA A 34 4.96 2.02 -6.69
N PRO A 35 3.98 2.73 -6.08
CA PRO A 35 2.69 2.12 -5.78
C PRO A 35 2.05 1.50 -7.02
N GLY A 36 1.43 0.34 -6.85
CA GLY A 36 0.82 -0.41 -7.95
C GLY A 36 1.49 -1.74 -8.22
N GLY A 37 2.75 -1.93 -7.77
CA GLY A 37 3.45 -3.20 -7.93
C GLY A 37 3.58 -3.58 -9.40
N GLN A 38 3.21 -4.82 -9.71
CA GLN A 38 3.35 -5.36 -11.07
C GLN A 38 2.44 -4.69 -12.10
N MET A 39 1.39 -3.98 -11.68
CA MET A 39 0.55 -3.22 -12.62
C MET A 39 1.35 -2.18 -13.39
N ASN A 40 2.42 -1.63 -12.81
CA ASN A 40 3.26 -0.66 -13.48
C ASN A 40 4.03 -1.25 -14.66
N ASN A 41 4.15 -2.57 -14.72
CA ASN A 41 4.82 -3.29 -15.79
C ASN A 41 3.85 -3.82 -16.85
N THR A 42 2.55 -3.59 -16.67
CA THR A 42 1.51 -4.04 -17.57
C THR A 42 1.05 -2.88 -18.44
N ALA A 43 1.20 -3.02 -19.77
CA ALA A 43 0.81 -1.94 -20.69
C ALA A 43 -0.70 -1.71 -20.66
N GLU A 44 -1.49 -2.79 -20.63
CA GLU A 44 -2.94 -2.71 -20.70
C GLU A 44 -3.59 -3.73 -19.78
N VAL A 45 -4.58 -3.29 -19.00
CA VAL A 45 -5.35 -4.14 -18.10
C VAL A 45 -6.78 -4.21 -18.60
N GLU A 46 -7.24 -5.42 -18.94
CA GLU A 46 -8.56 -5.64 -19.52
C GLU A 46 -9.52 -6.38 -18.58
N ASN A 47 -9.00 -6.95 -17.51
CA ASN A 47 -9.77 -7.82 -16.62
C ASN A 47 -10.02 -7.22 -15.24
N TYR A 48 -9.86 -5.89 -15.09
CA TYR A 48 -10.16 -5.24 -13.83
C TYR A 48 -11.59 -4.68 -13.86
N PRO A 49 -12.47 -5.08 -12.94
CA PRO A 49 -13.86 -4.61 -12.93
C PRO A 49 -13.95 -3.09 -12.87
N GLY A 50 -14.87 -2.53 -13.67
CA GLY A 50 -15.06 -1.08 -13.73
C GLY A 50 -14.33 -0.40 -14.87
N PHE A 51 -13.47 -1.14 -15.60
CA PHE A 51 -12.77 -0.64 -16.76
C PHE A 51 -12.81 -1.66 -17.88
N ASP A 52 -13.13 -1.23 -19.09
CA ASP A 52 -13.05 -2.11 -20.26
C ASP A 52 -11.58 -2.40 -20.58
N SER A 53 -10.76 -1.36 -20.51
CA SER A 53 -9.32 -1.43 -20.69
C SER A 53 -8.69 -0.21 -20.06
N ILE A 54 -7.55 -0.38 -19.40
CA ILE A 54 -6.82 0.72 -18.77
C ILE A 54 -5.32 0.38 -18.77
N MET A 55 -4.46 1.38 -18.97
CA MET A 55 -3.02 1.19 -18.83
C MET A 55 -2.68 0.85 -17.39
N GLY A 56 -1.78 -0.11 -17.18
CA GLY A 56 -1.40 -0.55 -15.85
C GLY A 56 -0.95 0.59 -14.92
N PRO A 57 -0.02 1.48 -15.35
CA PRO A 57 0.35 2.63 -14.53
C PRO A 57 -0.80 3.58 -14.22
N ASP A 58 -1.75 3.75 -15.15
CA ASP A 58 -2.92 4.60 -14.91
C ASP A 58 -3.85 3.99 -13.86
N LEU A 59 -4.05 2.68 -13.89
CA LEU A 59 -4.82 1.98 -12.88
C LEU A 59 -4.14 2.09 -11.52
N ALA A 60 -2.82 1.89 -11.48
CA ALA A 60 -2.05 2.03 -10.25
C ALA A 60 -2.20 3.43 -9.65
N TYR A 61 -2.14 4.47 -10.45
CA TYR A 61 -2.29 5.85 -10.00
C TYR A 61 -3.68 6.12 -9.45
N LYS A 62 -4.73 5.61 -10.12
CA LYS A 62 -6.11 5.78 -9.64
C LYS A 62 -6.33 5.08 -8.31
N MET A 63 -5.79 3.90 -8.13
CA MET A 63 -5.87 3.17 -6.86
C MET A 63 -5.11 3.93 -5.76
N TYR A 64 -3.93 4.44 -6.07
CA TYR A 64 -3.12 5.23 -5.14
C TYR A 64 -3.84 6.49 -4.69
N GLU A 65 -4.45 7.23 -5.63
CA GLU A 65 -5.24 8.42 -5.28
C GLU A 65 -6.40 8.07 -4.33
N GLY A 66 -7.10 6.97 -4.62
CA GLY A 66 -8.23 6.53 -3.79
C GLY A 66 -7.80 6.19 -2.37
N VAL A 67 -6.65 5.54 -2.22
CA VAL A 67 -6.14 5.13 -0.90
C VAL A 67 -5.67 6.33 -0.09
N THR A 68 -4.87 7.21 -0.70
CA THR A 68 -4.29 8.36 0.01
C THR A 68 -5.34 9.41 0.34
N LYS A 69 -6.42 9.49 -0.42
CA LYS A 69 -7.55 10.39 -0.15
C LYS A 69 -8.15 10.18 1.25
N PHE A 70 -8.14 8.95 1.75
CA PHE A 70 -8.70 8.60 3.05
C PHE A 70 -7.68 8.63 4.17
N GLY A 71 -6.46 9.11 3.91
CA GLY A 71 -5.47 9.37 4.95
C GLY A 71 -4.39 8.31 5.12
N THR A 72 -4.33 7.31 4.24
CA THR A 72 -3.21 6.36 4.25
C THR A 72 -1.92 7.11 3.97
N GLU A 73 -0.92 6.91 4.83
CA GLU A 73 0.41 7.46 4.63
C GLU A 73 1.23 6.51 3.77
N ASN A 74 1.76 7.02 2.67
CA ASN A 74 2.64 6.23 1.80
C ASN A 74 4.09 6.45 2.21
N VAL A 75 4.76 5.37 2.56
CA VAL A 75 6.14 5.39 3.04
C VAL A 75 7.00 4.56 2.10
N TYR A 76 8.11 5.15 1.63
CA TYR A 76 9.12 4.39 0.92
C TYR A 76 9.98 3.64 1.93
N GLY A 77 10.16 2.35 1.72
CA GLY A 77 11.01 1.55 2.58
C GLY A 77 11.18 0.13 2.07
N ILE A 78 12.31 -0.47 2.44
CA ILE A 78 12.60 -1.87 2.13
C ILE A 78 12.53 -2.63 3.45
N VAL A 79 11.45 -3.41 3.60
CA VAL A 79 11.19 -4.14 4.84
C VAL A 79 12.13 -5.32 4.95
N GLN A 80 12.81 -5.44 6.08
CA GLN A 80 13.76 -6.52 6.36
C GLN A 80 13.24 -7.53 7.37
N ASP A 81 12.44 -7.07 8.34
CA ASP A 81 11.97 -7.94 9.41
C ASP A 81 10.74 -7.34 10.10
N ILE A 82 10.04 -8.18 10.83
CA ILE A 82 8.94 -7.79 11.70
C ILE A 82 9.20 -8.39 13.08
N LYS A 83 9.20 -7.55 14.11
CA LYS A 83 9.35 -8.01 15.50
C LYS A 83 8.04 -7.86 16.26
N ASP A 84 7.66 -8.91 16.95
CA ASP A 84 6.49 -8.92 17.82
C ASP A 84 6.93 -8.64 19.26
N HIS A 85 6.50 -7.49 19.80
CA HIS A 85 6.82 -7.08 21.16
C HIS A 85 5.69 -7.38 22.15
N GLY A 86 4.70 -8.16 21.72
CA GLY A 86 3.54 -8.52 22.53
C GLY A 86 2.37 -7.58 22.33
N ASN A 87 2.44 -6.37 22.88
CA ASN A 87 1.36 -5.38 22.75
C ASN A 87 1.48 -4.49 21.52
N TYR A 88 2.57 -4.59 20.76
CA TYR A 88 2.73 -3.91 19.47
C TYR A 88 3.71 -4.69 18.61
N LYS A 89 3.72 -4.37 17.32
CA LYS A 89 4.66 -4.93 16.35
C LYS A 89 5.53 -3.83 15.77
N GLU A 90 6.74 -4.20 15.39
CA GLU A 90 7.70 -3.26 14.80
C GLU A 90 8.09 -3.77 13.41
N VAL A 91 7.91 -2.92 12.40
CA VAL A 91 8.33 -3.21 11.02
C VAL A 91 9.69 -2.56 10.81
N ILE A 92 10.70 -3.37 10.55
CA ILE A 92 12.09 -2.92 10.43
C ILE A 92 12.45 -2.79 8.97
N CYS A 93 12.77 -1.58 8.55
CA CYS A 93 13.27 -1.27 7.21
C CYS A 93 14.78 -1.03 7.24
N GLU A 94 15.39 -0.86 6.06
CA GLU A 94 16.84 -0.65 5.97
C GLU A 94 17.33 0.56 6.76
N ASP A 95 16.58 1.65 6.76
CA ASP A 95 17.01 2.94 7.31
C ASP A 95 16.29 3.33 8.60
N GLN A 96 15.11 2.80 8.87
CA GLN A 96 14.38 3.05 10.11
C GLN A 96 13.31 2.01 10.34
N SER A 97 12.68 2.09 11.52
CA SER A 97 11.59 1.17 11.86
C SER A 97 10.30 1.94 12.16
N TYR A 98 9.18 1.22 12.05
CA TYR A 98 7.82 1.77 12.23
C TYR A 98 7.04 0.88 13.18
N LYS A 99 6.22 1.47 13.99
CA LYS A 99 5.41 0.76 14.97
C LYS A 99 3.93 0.94 14.73
#